data_8e0b27a3a4f37d0558766595d2c95625
#
_entry.id   8e0b27a3a4f37d0558766595d2c95625
#
_cell.length_a   1.000
_cell.length_b   1.000
_cell.length_c   1.000
_cell.angle_alpha   90.00
_cell.angle_beta   90.00
_cell.angle_gamma   90.00
#
_symmetry.space_group_name_H-M   'P 1'
#
loop_
_entity.id
_entity.type
_entity.pdbx_description
1 polymer ?
#
loop_
_entity_poly.entity_id
_entity_poly.type
_entity_poly.pdbx_seq_one_letter_code
_entity_poly.pdbx_strand_id
1 'polypeptide(L)'
;MIEVIYKEDTTEQETAQESFSMPRNVRQIGLANGDYRIYIEDYVYTFLCSLAEDEKPEGQGSVAVLTGEIQWTADMTCIFIKGAIAADGMEAAAEHIDFSEKLWQKLQEDKDQYFPEQEIVGWFFAQPQIAMEITELFVKVHLRHFGGEKILMLMDPGEREDAFFRYDGGMMAKLSGYYIYYEKNSQMQTYMIERSQKEGGEASEKVEDRAVRNFRKIIDSKNPEEQGEEKTSVFSYAATVCLALAVLVAGVGFYRNQQEKQRFRKIIALLLLRWCR
;
A
#
# COMPACT_ATOMS: atom_id res chain seq x y z
N MET A 1 45.20 -7.41 -58.72
CA MET A 1 44.55 -8.55 -58.01
C MET A 1 43.71 -7.88 -56.92
N ILE A 2 42.39 -7.80 -57.16
CA ILE A 2 41.43 -7.15 -56.23
C ILE A 2 40.71 -8.29 -55.49
N GLU A 3 40.95 -8.41 -54.21
CA GLU A 3 40.33 -9.38 -53.35
C GLU A 3 38.98 -8.82 -52.89
N VAL A 4 37.87 -9.45 -53.30
CA VAL A 4 36.50 -9.10 -52.89
C VAL A 4 36.20 -9.93 -51.67
N ILE A 5 36.18 -9.27 -50.49
CA ILE A 5 35.71 -9.88 -49.24
C ILE A 5 34.19 -9.85 -49.25
N TYR A 6 33.57 -11.00 -49.40
CA TYR A 6 32.14 -11.19 -49.13
C TYR A 6 31.92 -11.14 -47.61
N LYS A 7 31.24 -10.10 -47.16
CA LYS A 7 30.59 -10.11 -45.86
C LYS A 7 29.37 -10.98 -45.99
N GLU A 8 29.40 -12.14 -45.33
CA GLU A 8 28.17 -12.90 -45.05
C GLU A 8 27.30 -12.05 -44.13
N ASP A 9 26.16 -11.62 -44.65
CA ASP A 9 25.06 -11.12 -43.86
C ASP A 9 24.51 -12.30 -43.05
N THR A 10 25.00 -12.42 -41.83
CA THR A 10 24.35 -13.26 -40.83
C THR A 10 23.00 -12.62 -40.51
N THR A 11 21.96 -13.11 -41.15
CA THR A 11 20.60 -12.82 -40.79
C THR A 11 20.40 -13.41 -39.39
N GLU A 12 20.69 -12.59 -38.38
CA GLU A 12 20.22 -12.84 -37.03
C GLU A 12 18.68 -12.84 -37.09
N GLN A 13 18.11 -14.03 -37.04
CA GLN A 13 16.75 -14.19 -36.68
C GLN A 13 16.65 -13.64 -35.24
N GLU A 14 16.37 -12.34 -35.14
CA GLU A 14 15.76 -11.76 -33.96
C GLU A 14 14.43 -12.49 -33.78
N THR A 15 14.46 -13.57 -33.01
CA THR A 15 13.27 -14.00 -32.30
C THR A 15 12.84 -12.78 -31.51
N ALA A 16 11.73 -12.17 -31.92
CA ALA A 16 11.03 -11.15 -31.19
C ALA A 16 10.61 -11.77 -29.83
N GLN A 17 11.53 -11.81 -28.88
CA GLN A 17 11.21 -11.75 -27.50
C GLN A 17 10.60 -10.35 -27.32
N GLU A 18 9.27 -10.30 -27.23
CA GLU A 18 8.57 -9.13 -26.75
C GLU A 18 9.30 -8.72 -25.48
N SER A 19 10.05 -7.63 -25.58
CA SER A 19 10.86 -7.12 -24.47
C SER A 19 9.88 -6.67 -23.40
N PHE A 20 9.70 -7.50 -22.41
CA PHE A 20 8.89 -7.23 -21.24
C PHE A 20 9.31 -5.89 -20.63
N SER A 21 8.41 -4.92 -20.69
CA SER A 21 8.64 -3.59 -20.11
C SER A 21 8.15 -3.56 -18.67
N MET A 22 9.08 -3.62 -17.73
CA MET A 22 8.77 -3.39 -16.32
C MET A 22 8.21 -1.98 -16.10
N PRO A 23 7.18 -1.80 -15.26
CA PRO A 23 6.69 -0.48 -14.87
C PRO A 23 7.82 0.37 -14.30
N ARG A 24 7.91 1.64 -14.73
CA ARG A 24 9.01 2.52 -14.31
C ARG A 24 8.76 3.17 -12.94
N ASN A 25 7.50 3.41 -12.62
CA ASN A 25 7.10 4.04 -11.37
C ASN A 25 6.45 3.00 -10.47
N VAL A 26 7.23 2.42 -9.57
CA VAL A 26 6.80 1.34 -8.67
C VAL A 26 7.13 1.67 -7.23
N ARG A 27 6.25 1.26 -6.33
CA ARG A 27 6.46 1.28 -4.89
C ARG A 27 6.43 -0.15 -4.37
N GLN A 28 7.47 -0.56 -3.65
CA GLN A 28 7.54 -1.85 -3.02
C GLN A 28 6.86 -1.83 -1.64
N ILE A 29 6.03 -2.82 -1.37
CA ILE A 29 5.42 -3.10 -0.06
C ILE A 29 6.00 -4.41 0.46
N GLY A 30 6.57 -4.40 1.64
CA GLY A 30 7.20 -5.57 2.22
C GLY A 30 8.48 -6.01 1.50
N LEU A 31 8.82 -7.29 1.60
CA LEU A 31 10.01 -7.89 0.98
C LEU A 31 9.58 -8.67 -0.28
N ALA A 32 9.50 -8.01 -1.41
CA ALA A 32 9.15 -8.63 -2.68
C ALA A 32 10.37 -9.33 -3.32
N ASN A 33 10.89 -10.35 -2.65
CA ASN A 33 12.04 -11.14 -3.05
C ASN A 33 11.59 -12.46 -3.66
N GLY A 34 12.38 -12.99 -4.61
CA GLY A 34 12.17 -14.32 -5.17
C GLY A 34 11.76 -14.31 -6.64
N ASP A 35 11.40 -15.49 -7.10
CA ASP A 35 11.02 -15.83 -8.46
C ASP A 35 9.52 -15.56 -8.79
N TYR A 36 8.77 -15.03 -7.81
CA TYR A 36 7.35 -14.74 -7.96
C TYR A 36 7.05 -13.32 -7.48
N ARG A 37 6.58 -12.46 -8.38
CA ARG A 37 6.34 -11.04 -8.09
C ARG A 37 4.95 -10.61 -8.50
N ILE A 38 4.31 -9.83 -7.63
CA ILE A 38 3.00 -9.24 -7.88
C ILE A 38 3.16 -7.75 -8.07
N TYR A 39 2.56 -7.24 -9.13
CA TYR A 39 2.43 -5.83 -9.45
C TYR A 39 0.95 -5.50 -9.51
N ILE A 40 0.47 -4.62 -8.64
CA ILE A 40 -0.91 -4.13 -8.64
C ILE A 40 -0.93 -2.66 -9.04
N GLU A 41 -1.81 -2.31 -9.95
CA GLU A 41 -1.98 -0.93 -10.40
C GLU A 41 -2.69 -0.11 -9.32
N ASP A 42 -2.33 1.18 -9.14
CA ASP A 42 -2.76 2.01 -8.02
C ASP A 42 -4.26 2.29 -7.98
N TYR A 43 -4.93 2.44 -9.13
CA TYR A 43 -6.39 2.55 -9.17
C TYR A 43 -7.09 1.26 -8.73
N VAL A 44 -6.53 0.10 -9.10
CA VAL A 44 -7.05 -1.20 -8.66
C VAL A 44 -6.89 -1.34 -7.15
N TYR A 45 -5.71 -1.04 -6.63
CA TYR A 45 -5.46 -1.11 -5.19
C TYR A 45 -6.38 -0.17 -4.41
N THR A 46 -6.54 1.06 -4.88
CA THR A 46 -7.43 2.05 -4.27
C THR A 46 -8.90 1.60 -4.30
N PHE A 47 -9.34 1.02 -5.42
CA PHE A 47 -10.68 0.46 -5.54
C PHE A 47 -10.92 -0.68 -4.54
N LEU A 48 -9.98 -1.60 -4.40
CA LEU A 48 -10.08 -2.72 -3.44
C LEU A 48 -10.12 -2.22 -2.00
N CYS A 49 -9.34 -1.21 -1.65
CA CYS A 49 -9.42 -0.57 -0.34
C CYS A 49 -10.80 0.07 -0.10
N SER A 50 -11.36 0.78 -1.10
CA SER A 50 -12.70 1.35 -0.98
C SER A 50 -13.77 0.27 -0.84
N LEU A 51 -13.67 -0.81 -1.62
CA LEU A 51 -14.59 -1.95 -1.56
C LEU A 51 -14.54 -2.68 -0.20
N ALA A 52 -13.36 -2.74 0.42
CA ALA A 52 -13.18 -3.33 1.75
C ALA A 52 -13.79 -2.46 2.86
N GLU A 53 -13.82 -1.13 2.67
CA GLU A 53 -14.40 -0.16 3.61
C GLU A 53 -15.92 0.04 3.42
N ASP A 54 -16.55 -0.56 2.38
CA ASP A 54 -18.00 -0.47 2.16
C ASP A 54 -18.75 -1.06 3.35
N GLU A 55 -19.81 -0.34 3.80
CA GLU A 55 -20.66 -0.79 4.90
C GLU A 55 -21.36 -2.10 4.54
N LYS A 56 -21.09 -3.14 5.31
CA LYS A 56 -21.71 -4.47 5.18
C LYS A 56 -22.26 -4.96 6.51
N PRO A 57 -23.24 -5.87 6.49
CA PRO A 57 -23.69 -6.53 7.72
C PRO A 57 -22.53 -7.16 8.49
N GLU A 58 -22.67 -7.21 9.80
CA GLU A 58 -21.66 -7.79 10.67
C GLU A 58 -21.30 -9.23 10.25
N GLY A 59 -20.01 -9.52 10.15
CA GLY A 59 -19.50 -10.82 9.72
C GLY A 59 -19.48 -11.04 8.21
N GLN A 60 -19.95 -10.10 7.38
CA GLN A 60 -19.84 -10.18 5.92
C GLN A 60 -18.59 -9.49 5.40
N GLY A 61 -18.02 -10.08 4.35
CA GLY A 61 -16.86 -9.58 3.65
C GLY A 61 -17.17 -9.08 2.24
N SER A 62 -16.18 -8.42 1.64
CA SER A 62 -16.19 -7.97 0.25
C SER A 62 -15.37 -8.93 -0.61
N VAL A 63 -15.86 -9.21 -1.82
CA VAL A 63 -15.20 -10.10 -2.79
C VAL A 63 -15.05 -9.36 -4.12
N ALA A 64 -13.91 -9.56 -4.77
CA ALA A 64 -13.70 -9.12 -6.15
C ALA A 64 -12.90 -10.18 -6.94
N VAL A 65 -13.08 -10.19 -8.25
CA VAL A 65 -12.23 -10.95 -9.17
C VAL A 65 -11.15 -9.99 -9.69
N LEU A 66 -9.91 -10.43 -9.68
CA LEU A 66 -8.76 -9.66 -10.15
C LEU A 66 -8.45 -10.04 -11.59
N THR A 67 -8.26 -9.02 -12.43
CA THR A 67 -7.93 -9.19 -13.85
C THR A 67 -6.59 -8.56 -14.18
N GLY A 68 -5.96 -9.04 -15.25
CA GLY A 68 -4.65 -8.55 -15.66
C GLY A 68 -3.94 -9.53 -16.56
N GLU A 69 -2.65 -9.70 -16.37
CA GLU A 69 -1.81 -10.62 -17.14
C GLU A 69 -0.78 -11.34 -16.27
N ILE A 70 -0.45 -12.58 -16.66
CA ILE A 70 0.62 -13.35 -16.03
C ILE A 70 1.74 -13.50 -17.06
N GLN A 71 2.92 -13.10 -16.68
CA GLN A 71 4.11 -13.17 -17.54
C GLN A 71 5.13 -14.13 -16.92
N TRP A 72 5.56 -15.09 -17.72
CA TRP A 72 6.56 -16.08 -17.33
C TRP A 72 7.88 -15.77 -18.05
N THR A 73 8.94 -15.65 -17.30
CA THR A 73 10.30 -15.65 -17.82
C THR A 73 11.04 -16.90 -17.35
N ALA A 74 12.25 -17.16 -17.83
CA ALA A 74 13.03 -18.34 -17.42
C ALA A 74 13.26 -18.43 -15.90
N ASP A 75 13.38 -17.26 -15.24
CA ASP A 75 13.78 -17.16 -13.84
C ASP A 75 12.70 -16.57 -12.92
N MET A 76 11.56 -16.12 -13.48
CA MET A 76 10.59 -15.35 -12.69
C MET A 76 9.19 -15.39 -13.29
N THR A 77 8.19 -15.44 -12.41
CA THR A 77 6.78 -15.24 -12.74
C THR A 77 6.35 -13.86 -12.23
N CYS A 78 5.81 -13.04 -13.11
CA CYS A 78 5.25 -11.74 -12.76
C CYS A 78 3.74 -11.73 -13.02
N ILE A 79 2.96 -11.34 -12.02
CA ILE A 79 1.52 -11.11 -12.16
C ILE A 79 1.27 -9.61 -12.11
N PHE A 80 0.63 -9.09 -13.16
CA PHE A 80 0.19 -7.70 -13.25
C PHE A 80 -1.31 -7.64 -13.08
N ILE A 81 -1.75 -7.07 -11.97
CA ILE A 81 -3.17 -6.84 -11.67
C ILE A 81 -3.53 -5.47 -12.21
N LYS A 82 -4.31 -5.44 -13.29
CA LYS A 82 -4.68 -4.23 -14.04
C LYS A 82 -6.15 -3.87 -13.90
N GLY A 83 -6.97 -4.75 -13.31
CA GLY A 83 -8.39 -4.52 -13.08
C GLY A 83 -8.92 -5.33 -11.91
N ALA A 84 -10.07 -4.92 -11.40
CA ALA A 84 -10.83 -5.66 -10.40
C ALA A 84 -12.32 -5.46 -10.62
N ILE A 85 -13.10 -6.51 -10.45
CA ILE A 85 -14.56 -6.54 -10.62
C ILE A 85 -15.18 -7.00 -9.31
N ALA A 86 -16.00 -6.14 -8.69
CA ALA A 86 -16.69 -6.47 -7.45
C ALA A 86 -17.74 -7.57 -7.66
N ALA A 87 -17.79 -8.54 -6.75
CA ALA A 87 -18.81 -9.58 -6.73
C ALA A 87 -20.07 -9.08 -6.01
N ASP A 88 -20.73 -8.07 -6.60
CA ASP A 88 -21.89 -7.43 -6.01
C ASP A 88 -23.05 -8.40 -5.82
N GLY A 89 -23.67 -8.36 -4.62
CA GLY A 89 -24.77 -9.24 -4.25
C GLY A 89 -24.33 -10.64 -3.79
N MET A 90 -23.02 -10.88 -3.62
CA MET A 90 -22.50 -12.07 -3.00
C MET A 90 -22.51 -11.91 -1.48
N GLU A 91 -23.15 -12.85 -0.79
CA GLU A 91 -23.01 -12.98 0.65
C GLU A 91 -21.78 -13.85 0.94
N ALA A 92 -20.73 -13.22 1.43
CA ALA A 92 -19.45 -13.88 1.70
C ALA A 92 -18.99 -13.58 3.12
N ALA A 93 -18.49 -14.59 3.80
CA ALA A 93 -17.85 -14.51 5.10
C ALA A 93 -16.64 -15.46 5.12
N ALA A 94 -15.72 -15.26 6.08
CA ALA A 94 -14.54 -16.12 6.21
C ALA A 94 -14.87 -17.62 6.36
N GLU A 95 -16.07 -17.94 6.85
CA GLU A 95 -16.59 -19.30 7.01
C GLU A 95 -17.48 -19.76 5.84
N HIS A 96 -17.89 -18.85 4.95
CA HIS A 96 -18.80 -19.15 3.85
C HIS A 96 -18.52 -18.28 2.64
N ILE A 97 -17.98 -18.88 1.58
CA ILE A 97 -17.70 -18.22 0.30
C ILE A 97 -18.21 -19.15 -0.81
N ASP A 98 -19.23 -18.71 -1.57
CA ASP A 98 -19.75 -19.50 -2.67
C ASP A 98 -20.00 -18.63 -3.91
N PHE A 99 -19.29 -18.95 -4.98
CA PHE A 99 -19.48 -18.35 -6.31
C PHE A 99 -20.58 -19.13 -7.06
N SER A 100 -21.82 -18.64 -6.96
CA SER A 100 -22.91 -19.23 -7.72
C SER A 100 -22.65 -19.11 -9.24
N GLU A 101 -23.20 -20.04 -10.02
CA GLU A 101 -23.06 -20.04 -11.48
C GLU A 101 -23.55 -18.72 -12.11
N LYS A 102 -24.66 -18.17 -11.60
CA LYS A 102 -25.23 -16.89 -12.06
C LYS A 102 -24.30 -15.72 -11.78
N LEU A 103 -23.68 -15.70 -10.59
CA LEU A 103 -22.70 -14.66 -10.24
C LEU A 103 -21.46 -14.77 -11.14
N TRP A 104 -20.98 -16.00 -11.37
CA TRP A 104 -19.83 -16.23 -12.21
C TRP A 104 -20.06 -15.79 -13.66
N GLN A 105 -21.24 -16.05 -14.22
CA GLN A 105 -21.62 -15.55 -15.55
C GLN A 105 -21.59 -14.02 -15.59
N LYS A 106 -22.16 -13.33 -14.58
CA LYS A 106 -22.13 -11.88 -14.52
C LYS A 106 -20.70 -11.32 -14.42
N LEU A 107 -19.85 -11.94 -13.61
CA LEU A 107 -18.43 -11.54 -13.49
C LEU A 107 -17.67 -11.70 -14.82
N GLN A 108 -17.98 -12.74 -15.60
CA GLN A 108 -17.41 -12.92 -16.93
C GLN A 108 -17.94 -11.88 -17.93
N GLU A 109 -19.22 -11.58 -17.91
CA GLU A 109 -19.82 -10.51 -18.74
C GLU A 109 -19.19 -9.16 -18.42
N ASP A 110 -19.06 -8.79 -17.13
CA ASP A 110 -18.42 -7.56 -16.69
C ASP A 110 -16.93 -7.52 -17.08
N LYS A 111 -16.22 -8.66 -16.96
CA LYS A 111 -14.83 -8.82 -17.41
C LYS A 111 -14.69 -8.56 -18.92
N ASP A 112 -15.55 -9.16 -19.73
CA ASP A 112 -15.51 -8.99 -21.19
C ASP A 112 -15.93 -7.57 -21.62
N GLN A 113 -16.77 -6.91 -20.85
CA GLN A 113 -17.19 -5.54 -21.11
C GLN A 113 -16.09 -4.52 -20.78
N TYR A 114 -15.49 -4.61 -19.59
CA TYR A 114 -14.57 -3.59 -19.07
C TYR A 114 -13.08 -3.93 -19.30
N PHE A 115 -12.74 -5.21 -19.34
CA PHE A 115 -11.36 -5.71 -19.41
C PHE A 115 -11.19 -6.81 -20.47
N PRO A 116 -11.59 -6.57 -21.73
CA PRO A 116 -11.66 -7.62 -22.77
C PRO A 116 -10.30 -8.31 -23.05
N GLU A 117 -9.20 -7.57 -22.92
CA GLU A 117 -7.84 -8.07 -23.22
C GLU A 117 -7.14 -8.68 -22.00
N GLN A 118 -7.78 -8.63 -20.84
CA GLN A 118 -7.20 -9.13 -19.60
C GLN A 118 -7.74 -10.53 -19.29
N GLU A 119 -6.93 -11.34 -18.64
CA GLU A 119 -7.36 -12.61 -18.05
C GLU A 119 -7.66 -12.46 -16.54
N ILE A 120 -8.40 -13.42 -15.99
CA ILE A 120 -8.56 -13.51 -14.52
C ILE A 120 -7.23 -14.01 -13.96
N VAL A 121 -6.61 -13.21 -13.09
CA VAL A 121 -5.33 -13.50 -12.45
C VAL A 121 -5.46 -13.90 -10.99
N GLY A 122 -6.64 -13.69 -10.40
CA GLY A 122 -6.90 -14.05 -9.02
C GLY A 122 -8.22 -13.51 -8.49
N TRP A 123 -8.30 -13.45 -7.17
CA TRP A 123 -9.44 -12.90 -6.47
C TRP A 123 -9.04 -12.22 -5.17
N PHE A 124 -9.93 -11.41 -4.67
CA PHE A 124 -9.79 -10.59 -3.48
C PHE A 124 -10.90 -10.92 -2.48
N PHE A 125 -10.54 -10.97 -1.21
CA PHE A 125 -11.48 -11.06 -0.11
C PHE A 125 -11.06 -10.10 1.00
N ALA A 126 -12.01 -9.32 1.52
CA ALA A 126 -11.81 -8.45 2.65
C ALA A 126 -12.91 -8.62 3.66
N GLN A 127 -12.55 -8.67 4.93
CA GLN A 127 -13.48 -8.68 6.06
C GLN A 127 -12.78 -8.07 7.28
N PRO A 128 -13.47 -7.22 8.08
CA PRO A 128 -12.91 -6.72 9.32
C PRO A 128 -12.53 -7.86 10.28
N GLN A 129 -11.36 -7.75 10.90
CA GLN A 129 -10.80 -8.70 11.86
C GLN A 129 -10.52 -10.10 11.27
N ILE A 130 -10.33 -10.20 9.96
CA ILE A 130 -9.92 -11.47 9.35
C ILE A 130 -8.47 -11.80 9.73
N ALA A 131 -8.25 -13.06 10.13
CA ALA A 131 -6.87 -13.53 10.30
C ALA A 131 -6.17 -13.61 8.93
N MET A 132 -4.93 -13.12 8.84
CA MET A 132 -4.09 -13.23 7.62
C MET A 132 -3.51 -14.63 7.47
N GLU A 133 -4.38 -15.64 7.66
CA GLU A 133 -4.10 -17.06 7.53
C GLU A 133 -5.11 -17.73 6.62
N ILE A 134 -4.68 -18.72 5.86
CA ILE A 134 -5.54 -19.43 4.91
C ILE A 134 -6.18 -20.64 5.56
N THR A 135 -7.52 -20.65 5.57
CA THR A 135 -8.30 -21.82 6.00
C THR A 135 -8.50 -22.81 4.84
N GLU A 136 -8.94 -24.03 5.15
CA GLU A 136 -9.29 -25.03 4.12
C GLU A 136 -10.38 -24.55 3.17
N LEU A 137 -11.27 -23.67 3.62
CA LEU A 137 -12.32 -23.09 2.79
C LEU A 137 -11.71 -22.24 1.67
N PHE A 138 -10.77 -21.36 1.99
CA PHE A 138 -10.06 -20.52 1.00
C PHE A 138 -9.35 -21.38 -0.03
N VAL A 139 -8.66 -22.44 0.39
CA VAL A 139 -7.99 -23.39 -0.53
C VAL A 139 -9.00 -24.03 -1.47
N LYS A 140 -10.12 -24.54 -0.94
CA LYS A 140 -11.17 -25.19 -1.75
C LYS A 140 -11.79 -24.23 -2.77
N VAL A 141 -12.15 -23.02 -2.33
CA VAL A 141 -12.71 -21.97 -3.21
C VAL A 141 -11.71 -21.60 -4.30
N HIS A 142 -10.46 -21.36 -3.91
CA HIS A 142 -9.39 -20.99 -4.82
C HIS A 142 -9.18 -22.04 -5.91
N LEU A 143 -8.99 -23.29 -5.53
CA LEU A 143 -8.75 -24.37 -6.50
C LEU A 143 -9.97 -24.67 -7.37
N ARG A 144 -11.19 -24.55 -6.83
CA ARG A 144 -12.43 -24.82 -7.56
C ARG A 144 -12.71 -23.78 -8.65
N HIS A 145 -12.47 -22.49 -8.37
CA HIS A 145 -12.91 -21.39 -9.23
C HIS A 145 -11.76 -20.70 -9.98
N PHE A 146 -10.54 -20.70 -9.42
CA PHE A 146 -9.42 -19.96 -9.97
C PHE A 146 -8.24 -20.83 -10.42
N GLY A 147 -8.05 -21.99 -9.77
CA GLY A 147 -6.92 -22.89 -10.09
C GLY A 147 -5.62 -22.49 -9.40
N GLY A 148 -4.61 -23.36 -9.50
CA GLY A 148 -3.36 -23.21 -8.75
C GLY A 148 -2.39 -22.09 -9.22
N GLU A 149 -2.60 -21.55 -10.43
CA GLU A 149 -1.71 -20.51 -11.00
C GLU A 149 -2.13 -19.09 -10.63
N LYS A 150 -3.33 -18.94 -10.10
CA LYS A 150 -3.90 -17.64 -9.74
C LYS A 150 -3.54 -17.27 -8.31
N ILE A 151 -3.82 -16.02 -7.93
CA ILE A 151 -3.51 -15.50 -6.60
C ILE A 151 -4.77 -15.18 -5.81
N LEU A 152 -4.61 -15.11 -4.49
CA LEU A 152 -5.60 -14.55 -3.57
C LEU A 152 -4.99 -13.35 -2.85
N MET A 153 -5.74 -12.26 -2.76
CA MET A 153 -5.45 -11.13 -1.89
C MET A 153 -6.43 -11.12 -0.73
N LEU A 154 -5.94 -11.17 0.51
CA LEU A 154 -6.72 -10.91 1.71
C LEU A 154 -6.48 -9.51 2.22
N MET A 155 -7.53 -8.89 2.79
CA MET A 155 -7.42 -7.57 3.41
C MET A 155 -8.27 -7.49 4.68
N ASP A 156 -7.68 -6.99 5.77
CA ASP A 156 -8.39 -6.50 6.95
C ASP A 156 -8.47 -4.97 6.89
N PRO A 157 -9.64 -4.39 6.58
CA PRO A 157 -9.79 -2.94 6.53
C PRO A 157 -9.65 -2.28 7.91
N GLY A 158 -9.93 -3.00 9.01
CA GLY A 158 -9.82 -2.50 10.37
C GLY A 158 -8.39 -2.27 10.80
N GLU A 159 -7.55 -3.27 10.64
CA GLU A 159 -6.11 -3.22 10.96
C GLU A 159 -5.27 -2.66 9.81
N ARG A 160 -5.88 -2.44 8.64
CA ARG A 160 -5.20 -2.02 7.41
C ARG A 160 -4.07 -2.96 7.00
N GLU A 161 -4.27 -4.24 7.24
CA GLU A 161 -3.38 -5.29 6.83
C GLU A 161 -3.86 -5.92 5.53
N ASP A 162 -2.94 -6.17 4.60
CA ASP A 162 -3.21 -6.91 3.37
C ASP A 162 -2.07 -7.87 3.06
N ALA A 163 -2.40 -8.95 2.37
CA ALA A 163 -1.41 -9.94 1.96
C ALA A 163 -1.86 -10.69 0.71
N PHE A 164 -0.89 -11.04 -0.12
CA PHE A 164 -1.08 -11.93 -1.25
C PHE A 164 -0.68 -13.35 -0.91
N PHE A 165 -1.43 -14.29 -1.47
CA PHE A 165 -1.20 -15.73 -1.32
C PHE A 165 -1.18 -16.39 -2.69
N ARG A 166 -0.28 -17.34 -2.86
CA ARG A 166 -0.23 -18.22 -4.03
C ARG A 166 -0.38 -19.67 -3.60
N TYR A 167 -0.93 -20.51 -4.49
CA TYR A 167 -0.94 -21.94 -4.27
C TYR A 167 0.42 -22.53 -4.65
N ASP A 168 1.03 -23.25 -3.73
CA ASP A 168 2.33 -23.89 -3.93
C ASP A 168 2.44 -25.16 -3.10
N GLY A 169 2.84 -26.26 -3.74
CA GLY A 169 3.11 -27.53 -3.05
C GLY A 169 1.96 -28.09 -2.22
N GLY A 170 0.70 -27.80 -2.57
CA GLY A 170 -0.48 -28.32 -1.86
C GLY A 170 -1.05 -27.35 -0.81
N MET A 171 -0.48 -26.17 -0.64
CA MET A 171 -0.94 -25.17 0.31
C MET A 171 -0.92 -23.76 -0.29
N MET A 172 -1.65 -22.83 0.33
CA MET A 172 -1.56 -21.40 0.01
C MET A 172 -0.46 -20.77 0.83
N ALA A 173 0.58 -20.29 0.15
CA ALA A 173 1.74 -19.63 0.78
C ALA A 173 1.58 -18.11 0.73
N LYS A 174 1.77 -17.44 1.89
CA LYS A 174 1.79 -15.97 2.00
C LYS A 174 3.05 -15.42 1.31
N LEU A 175 2.88 -14.42 0.46
CA LEU A 175 3.99 -13.69 -0.15
C LEU A 175 4.50 -12.62 0.80
N SER A 176 5.82 -12.42 0.82
CA SER A 176 6.46 -11.46 1.75
C SER A 176 6.28 -10.01 1.34
N GLY A 177 5.83 -9.74 0.11
CA GLY A 177 5.62 -8.39 -0.40
C GLY A 177 5.15 -8.37 -1.85
N TYR A 178 4.84 -7.17 -2.32
CA TYR A 178 4.35 -6.89 -3.67
C TYR A 178 4.74 -5.48 -4.10
N TYR A 179 4.41 -5.10 -5.34
CA TYR A 179 4.65 -3.78 -5.88
C TYR A 179 3.34 -3.09 -6.24
N ILE A 180 3.18 -1.82 -5.88
CA ILE A 180 2.16 -0.93 -6.43
C ILE A 180 2.82 -0.14 -7.54
N TYR A 181 2.19 -0.07 -8.73
CA TYR A 181 2.72 0.69 -9.85
C TYR A 181 1.70 1.72 -10.35
N TYR A 182 2.21 2.75 -10.98
CA TYR A 182 1.45 3.93 -11.38
C TYR A 182 1.49 4.06 -12.89
N GLU A 183 0.38 3.71 -13.53
CA GLU A 183 0.19 3.87 -14.97
C GLU A 183 -1.22 4.40 -15.24
N LYS A 184 -1.44 4.96 -16.44
CA LYS A 184 -2.77 5.41 -16.83
C LYS A 184 -3.66 4.19 -17.10
N ASN A 185 -4.68 4.00 -16.28
CA ASN A 185 -5.62 2.90 -16.37
C ASN A 185 -7.05 3.41 -16.65
N SER A 186 -7.33 3.70 -17.94
CA SER A 186 -8.64 4.19 -18.34
C SER A 186 -9.76 3.16 -18.19
N GLN A 187 -9.45 1.86 -18.32
CA GLN A 187 -10.42 0.78 -18.16
C GLN A 187 -10.92 0.73 -16.72
N MET A 188 -10.01 0.70 -15.75
CA MET A 188 -10.38 0.69 -14.33
C MET A 188 -11.11 1.96 -13.91
N GLN A 189 -10.68 3.14 -14.39
CA GLN A 189 -11.39 4.40 -14.15
C GLN A 189 -12.82 4.36 -14.66
N THR A 190 -13.05 3.88 -15.89
CA THR A 190 -14.41 3.74 -16.47
C THR A 190 -15.27 2.81 -15.62
N TYR A 191 -14.73 1.65 -15.23
CA TYR A 191 -15.44 0.71 -14.36
C TYR A 191 -15.85 1.34 -13.03
N MET A 192 -14.93 2.04 -12.35
CA MET A 192 -15.20 2.71 -11.07
C MET A 192 -16.28 3.78 -11.19
N ILE A 193 -16.24 4.60 -12.25
CA ILE A 193 -17.22 5.66 -12.49
C ILE A 193 -18.61 5.06 -12.73
N GLU A 194 -18.72 4.07 -13.63
CA GLU A 194 -20.01 3.46 -13.95
C GLU A 194 -20.60 2.69 -12.76
N ARG A 195 -19.76 1.99 -11.97
CA ARG A 195 -20.20 1.35 -10.73
C ARG A 195 -20.75 2.36 -9.73
N SER A 196 -20.03 3.46 -9.49
CA SER A 196 -20.47 4.53 -8.59
C SER A 196 -21.78 5.17 -9.01
N GLN A 197 -22.03 5.33 -10.32
CA GLN A 197 -23.31 5.83 -10.86
C GLN A 197 -24.47 4.84 -10.63
N LYS A 198 -24.21 3.54 -10.79
CA LYS A 198 -25.21 2.47 -10.53
C LYS A 198 -25.62 2.40 -9.06
N GLU A 199 -24.71 2.69 -8.15
CA GLU A 199 -24.95 2.70 -6.69
C GLU A 199 -25.61 3.99 -6.17
N GLY A 200 -25.97 4.93 -7.06
CA GLY A 200 -26.67 6.17 -6.72
C GLY A 200 -25.78 7.27 -6.15
N GLY A 201 -24.47 7.15 -6.33
CA GLY A 201 -23.49 8.15 -5.91
C GLY A 201 -23.47 9.35 -6.88
N GLU A 202 -23.49 10.57 -6.35
CA GLU A 202 -23.25 11.78 -7.13
C GLU A 202 -21.85 11.76 -7.74
N ALA A 203 -21.83 11.87 -9.06
CA ALA A 203 -20.75 12.06 -10.02
C ALA A 203 -19.28 12.16 -9.56
N SER A 204 -18.48 11.39 -10.28
CA SER A 204 -17.12 11.63 -10.82
C SER A 204 -16.09 12.42 -9.98
N GLU A 205 -16.37 13.64 -9.53
CA GLU A 205 -15.43 14.44 -8.73
C GLU A 205 -15.20 13.89 -7.30
N LYS A 206 -16.25 13.29 -6.70
CA LYS A 206 -16.12 12.70 -5.35
C LYS A 206 -15.34 11.38 -5.33
N VAL A 207 -15.40 10.60 -6.43
CA VAL A 207 -14.68 9.31 -6.53
C VAL A 207 -13.18 9.55 -6.69
N GLU A 208 -12.79 10.49 -7.56
CA GLU A 208 -11.39 10.83 -7.77
C GLU A 208 -10.74 11.41 -6.50
N ASP A 209 -11.45 12.32 -5.82
CA ASP A 209 -10.97 12.95 -4.58
C ASP A 209 -10.98 11.97 -3.38
N ARG A 210 -11.92 11.03 -3.33
CA ARG A 210 -12.00 9.97 -2.31
C ARG A 210 -10.92 8.90 -2.53
N ALA A 211 -10.70 8.49 -3.78
CA ALA A 211 -9.64 7.55 -4.15
C ALA A 211 -8.25 8.13 -3.83
N VAL A 212 -7.97 9.37 -4.22
CA VAL A 212 -6.71 10.05 -3.92
C VAL A 212 -6.53 10.25 -2.41
N ARG A 213 -7.58 10.57 -1.67
CA ARG A 213 -7.55 10.75 -0.22
C ARG A 213 -7.29 9.45 0.53
N ASN A 214 -7.96 8.37 0.14
CA ASN A 214 -7.77 7.06 0.74
C ASN A 214 -6.38 6.52 0.42
N PHE A 215 -5.91 6.71 -0.81
CA PHE A 215 -4.56 6.35 -1.22
C PHE A 215 -3.48 7.08 -0.39
N ARG A 216 -3.60 8.40 -0.19
CA ARG A 216 -2.70 9.16 0.69
C ARG A 216 -2.71 8.64 2.12
N LYS A 217 -3.89 8.38 2.70
CA LYS A 217 -4.01 7.83 4.06
C LYS A 217 -3.33 6.47 4.21
N ILE A 218 -3.45 5.60 3.20
CA ILE A 218 -2.83 4.27 3.20
C ILE A 218 -1.32 4.38 3.05
N ILE A 219 -0.85 5.28 2.18
CA ILE A 219 0.58 5.59 2.04
C ILE A 219 1.16 6.08 3.36
N ASP A 220 0.52 7.07 3.98
CA ASP A 220 0.97 7.67 5.23
C ASP A 220 0.98 6.66 6.40
N SER A 221 0.04 5.71 6.40
CA SER A 221 -0.03 4.68 7.45
C SER A 221 1.00 3.55 7.30
N LYS A 222 1.42 3.25 6.05
CA LYS A 222 2.40 2.17 5.78
C LYS A 222 3.86 2.65 5.74
N ASN A 223 4.12 3.96 5.79
CA ASN A 223 5.47 4.55 5.90
C ASN A 223 5.61 5.36 7.20
N PRO A 224 5.85 4.73 8.35
CA PRO A 224 6.09 5.45 9.60
C PRO A 224 7.38 6.28 9.60
N GLU A 225 8.32 6.03 8.67
CA GLU A 225 9.59 6.75 8.60
C GLU A 225 9.53 8.14 7.95
N GLU A 226 8.55 8.41 7.06
CA GLU A 226 8.40 9.76 6.47
C GLU A 226 7.57 10.75 7.30
N GLN A 227 6.82 10.28 8.31
CA GLN A 227 6.11 11.17 9.23
C GLN A 227 7.03 11.84 10.28
N GLY A 228 8.31 11.46 10.32
CA GLY A 228 9.28 11.98 11.29
C GLY A 228 9.76 13.40 11.03
N GLU A 229 9.74 13.90 9.81
CA GLU A 229 10.42 15.17 9.49
C GLU A 229 9.55 16.44 9.61
N GLU A 230 8.25 16.39 9.41
CA GLU A 230 7.42 17.60 9.55
C GLU A 230 6.99 17.92 11.00
N LYS A 231 6.93 16.93 11.90
CA LYS A 231 6.61 17.19 13.31
C LYS A 231 7.81 17.58 14.17
N THR A 232 9.03 17.31 13.73
CA THR A 232 10.26 17.67 14.46
C THR A 232 10.55 19.15 14.47
N SER A 233 10.10 19.92 13.50
CA SER A 233 10.34 21.37 13.42
C SER A 233 9.64 22.13 14.56
N VAL A 234 8.38 21.86 14.87
CA VAL A 234 7.62 22.60 15.90
C VAL A 234 8.03 22.18 17.32
N PHE A 235 8.29 20.89 17.55
CA PHE A 235 8.79 20.39 18.83
C PHE A 235 10.23 20.84 19.10
N SER A 236 11.08 20.93 18.09
CA SER A 236 12.45 21.42 18.20
C SER A 236 12.49 22.91 18.61
N TYR A 237 11.63 23.74 18.00
CA TYR A 237 11.51 25.16 18.39
C TYR A 237 10.96 25.34 19.80
N ALA A 238 9.98 24.56 20.22
CA ALA A 238 9.45 24.61 21.59
C ALA A 238 10.51 24.20 22.61
N ALA A 239 11.28 23.14 22.35
CA ALA A 239 12.36 22.70 23.22
C ALA A 239 13.50 23.72 23.32
N THR A 240 13.91 24.37 22.23
CA THR A 240 14.96 25.41 22.22
C THR A 240 14.52 26.66 22.94
N VAL A 241 13.27 27.09 22.80
CA VAL A 241 12.71 28.24 23.55
C VAL A 241 12.67 27.95 25.06
N CYS A 242 12.22 26.76 25.47
CA CYS A 242 12.21 26.36 26.87
C CYS A 242 13.63 26.32 27.47
N LEU A 243 14.61 25.83 26.72
CA LEU A 243 16.01 25.78 27.16
C LEU A 243 16.63 27.18 27.30
N ALA A 244 16.33 28.07 26.36
CA ALA A 244 16.77 29.47 26.43
C ALA A 244 16.17 30.19 27.65
N LEU A 245 14.89 30.01 27.97
CA LEU A 245 14.24 30.55 29.14
C LEU A 245 14.83 29.99 30.44
N ALA A 246 15.14 28.70 30.51
CA ALA A 246 15.78 28.09 31.66
C ALA A 246 17.17 28.67 31.93
N VAL A 247 17.98 28.90 30.88
CA VAL A 247 19.30 29.52 30.98
C VAL A 247 19.20 30.97 31.47
N LEU A 248 18.22 31.75 31.00
CA LEU A 248 17.99 33.11 31.45
C LEU A 248 17.60 33.14 32.94
N VAL A 249 16.70 32.29 33.38
CA VAL A 249 16.30 32.21 34.81
C VAL A 249 17.47 31.80 35.70
N ALA A 250 18.24 30.79 35.25
CA ALA A 250 19.46 30.37 35.99
C ALA A 250 20.51 31.50 36.04
N GLY A 251 20.71 32.24 34.95
CA GLY A 251 21.63 33.39 34.87
C GLY A 251 21.25 34.50 35.81
N VAL A 252 19.96 34.89 35.85
CA VAL A 252 19.45 35.92 36.77
C VAL A 252 19.58 35.46 38.24
N GLY A 253 19.26 34.20 38.52
CA GLY A 253 19.43 33.62 39.85
C GLY A 253 20.89 33.66 40.33
N PHE A 254 21.82 33.26 39.47
CA PHE A 254 23.25 33.30 39.75
C PHE A 254 23.76 34.72 39.96
N TYR A 255 23.33 35.70 39.15
CA TYR A 255 23.69 37.09 39.28
C TYR A 255 23.18 37.71 40.60
N ARG A 256 21.94 37.44 41.01
CA ARG A 256 21.40 37.88 42.30
C ARG A 256 22.16 37.26 43.48
N ASN A 257 22.49 35.98 43.42
CA ASN A 257 23.28 35.31 44.46
C ASN A 257 24.70 35.88 44.59
N GLN A 258 25.32 36.26 43.46
CA GLN A 258 26.62 36.92 43.48
C GLN A 258 26.53 38.33 44.13
N GLN A 259 25.47 39.12 43.85
CA GLN A 259 25.26 40.40 44.46
C GLN A 259 25.03 40.31 45.98
N GLU A 260 24.29 39.34 46.46
CA GLU A 260 24.09 39.11 47.89
C GLU A 260 25.42 38.75 48.58
N LYS A 261 26.22 37.87 48.00
CA LYS A 261 27.55 37.54 48.53
C LYS A 261 28.47 38.75 48.62
N GLN A 262 28.41 39.65 47.64
CA GLN A 262 29.19 40.91 47.68
C GLN A 262 28.66 41.86 48.76
N ARG A 263 27.35 41.97 48.96
CA ARG A 263 26.76 42.75 50.04
C ARG A 263 27.17 42.22 51.43
N PHE A 264 27.10 40.90 51.63
CA PHE A 264 27.56 40.29 52.88
C PHE A 264 29.04 40.52 53.14
N ARG A 265 29.91 40.41 52.14
CA ARG A 265 31.33 40.73 52.26
C ARG A 265 31.60 42.19 52.68
N LYS A 266 30.86 43.14 52.09
CA LYS A 266 30.97 44.55 52.47
C LYS A 266 30.50 44.80 53.91
N ILE A 267 29.40 44.18 54.33
CA ILE A 267 28.92 44.31 55.72
C ILE A 267 29.91 43.72 56.72
N ILE A 268 30.46 42.53 56.44
CA ILE A 268 31.48 41.91 57.31
C ILE A 268 32.73 42.78 57.37
N ALA A 269 33.21 43.36 56.27
CA ALA A 269 34.36 44.28 56.27
C ALA A 269 34.09 45.52 57.06
N LEU A 270 32.89 46.10 57.03
CA LEU A 270 32.51 47.30 57.84
C LEU A 270 32.39 46.96 59.33
N LEU A 271 31.95 45.78 59.71
CA LEU A 271 31.87 45.32 61.10
C LEU A 271 33.27 45.03 61.66
N LEU A 272 34.18 44.47 60.90
CA LEU A 272 35.59 44.29 61.35
C LEU A 272 36.33 45.58 61.52
N LEU A 273 36.11 46.62 60.67
CA LEU A 273 36.68 47.95 60.83
C LEU A 273 36.10 48.68 62.03
N ARG A 274 34.90 48.35 62.49
CA ARG A 274 34.31 48.99 63.73
C ARG A 274 34.74 48.27 64.99
N TRP A 275 35.28 47.05 64.94
CA TRP A 275 35.78 46.35 66.13
C TRP A 275 37.27 46.59 66.41
N CYS A 276 38.03 47.10 65.44
CA CYS A 276 39.43 47.48 65.59
C CYS A 276 39.66 48.99 66.02
N ARG A 277 38.59 49.62 66.42
CA ARG A 277 38.64 50.96 66.97
C ARG A 277 38.18 50.98 68.46
#